data_6fe53094d1075ee854536ecbc73106b1
#
_entry.id   6fe53094d1075ee854536ecbc73106b1
#
_cell.length_a   1.000
_cell.length_b   1.000
_cell.length_c   1.000
_cell.angle_alpha   90.00
_cell.angle_beta   90.00
_cell.angle_gamma   90.00
#
_symmetry.space_group_name_H-M   'P 1'
#
loop_
_entity.id
_entity.type
_entity.pdbx_description
1 polymer ?
#
loop_
_entity_poly.entity_id
_entity_poly.type
_entity_poly.pdbx_seq_one_letter_code
_entity_poly.pdbx_strand_id
1 'polypeptide(L)'
;MIIKKNFIKKKEVDKMLEVCLDSKFPWFLCPVSFHTDKERQLVHVFYSKSQMISPLHIQYFAPIINKLNAKSIWRMKLNCTWKTPKIIKHKFHKDIDNPGYTSSIFYLNTNNGYTRFKDKNVKSEQNKLVTFPSEVWHSSTTHTDSDFRLVLNIIYEKV
;
A
#
# COMPACT_ATOMS: atom_id res chain seq x y z
N MET A 1 4.74 -14.62 -6.76
CA MET A 1 3.68 -13.62 -6.50
C MET A 1 2.36 -14.31 -6.27
N ILE A 2 1.61 -13.89 -5.24
CA ILE A 2 0.29 -14.41 -4.88
C ILE A 2 -0.70 -13.24 -4.93
N ILE A 3 -1.88 -13.44 -5.52
CA ILE A 3 -2.96 -12.45 -5.57
C ILE A 3 -4.18 -13.05 -4.90
N LYS A 4 -4.74 -12.35 -3.91
CA LYS A 4 -5.97 -12.75 -3.21
C LYS A 4 -7.01 -11.64 -3.35
N LYS A 5 -8.20 -11.98 -3.86
CA LYS A 5 -9.38 -11.09 -3.86
C LYS A 5 -10.22 -11.34 -2.62
N ASN A 6 -10.99 -10.35 -2.21
CA ASN A 6 -11.85 -10.43 -1.01
C ASN A 6 -11.04 -10.90 0.21
N PHE A 7 -9.87 -10.25 0.41
CA PHE A 7 -8.88 -10.71 1.39
C PHE A 7 -9.40 -10.67 2.83
N ILE A 8 -10.16 -9.64 3.19
CA ILE A 8 -10.82 -9.50 4.50
C ILE A 8 -12.33 -9.29 4.28
N LYS A 9 -13.11 -9.18 5.35
CA LYS A 9 -14.56 -8.92 5.24
C LYS A 9 -14.78 -7.51 4.66
N LYS A 10 -15.77 -7.37 3.78
CA LYS A 10 -16.07 -6.07 3.13
C LYS A 10 -16.27 -4.95 4.14
N LYS A 11 -17.03 -5.20 5.23
CA LYS A 11 -17.29 -4.21 6.29
C LYS A 11 -16.01 -3.67 6.94
N GLU A 12 -14.94 -4.47 7.01
CA GLU A 12 -13.65 -4.06 7.56
C GLU A 12 -12.92 -3.11 6.61
N VAL A 13 -12.97 -3.40 5.29
CA VAL A 13 -12.41 -2.50 4.27
C VAL A 13 -13.16 -1.17 4.25
N ASP A 14 -14.49 -1.21 4.29
CA ASP A 14 -15.33 -0.01 4.28
C ASP A 14 -15.00 0.88 5.50
N LYS A 15 -14.81 0.27 6.68
CA LYS A 15 -14.40 1.00 7.90
C LYS A 15 -13.00 1.63 7.77
N MET A 16 -12.04 0.89 7.19
CA MET A 16 -10.70 1.44 6.93
C MET A 16 -10.76 2.64 5.99
N LEU A 17 -11.57 2.54 4.92
CA LEU A 17 -11.74 3.61 3.95
C LEU A 17 -12.37 4.85 4.59
N GLU A 18 -13.43 4.67 5.38
CA GLU A 18 -14.08 5.74 6.15
C GLU A 18 -13.06 6.48 7.02
N VAL A 19 -12.26 5.75 7.79
CA VAL A 19 -11.23 6.33 8.67
C VAL A 19 -10.16 7.09 7.88
N CYS A 20 -9.69 6.55 6.75
CA CYS A 20 -8.69 7.22 5.93
C CYS A 20 -9.20 8.52 5.29
N LEU A 21 -10.51 8.66 5.10
CA LEU A 21 -11.16 9.84 4.52
C LEU A 21 -11.65 10.82 5.56
N ASP A 22 -11.56 10.50 6.84
CA ASP A 22 -11.89 11.43 7.92
C ASP A 22 -10.89 12.59 7.96
N SER A 23 -11.39 13.79 8.16
CA SER A 23 -10.58 15.03 8.22
C SER A 23 -9.54 15.04 9.36
N LYS A 24 -9.70 14.17 10.36
CA LYS A 24 -8.77 14.01 11.49
C LYS A 24 -7.69 12.96 11.22
N PHE A 25 -7.76 12.22 10.09
CA PHE A 25 -6.73 11.24 9.78
C PHE A 25 -5.40 11.94 9.43
N PRO A 26 -4.29 11.60 10.11
CA PRO A 26 -3.05 12.35 9.96
C PRO A 26 -2.30 11.93 8.68
N TRP A 27 -2.47 12.69 7.63
CA TRP A 27 -1.75 12.57 6.38
C TRP A 27 -0.54 13.48 6.33
N PHE A 28 0.58 12.97 5.77
CA PHE A 28 1.82 13.72 5.58
C PHE A 28 2.21 13.73 4.11
N LEU A 29 2.62 14.87 3.58
CA LEU A 29 3.05 15.04 2.19
C LEU A 29 4.47 14.51 2.00
N CYS A 30 4.66 13.60 1.05
CA CYS A 30 5.95 12.97 0.74
C CYS A 30 6.16 12.81 -0.77
N PRO A 31 7.43 12.70 -1.25
CA PRO A 31 7.70 12.19 -2.60
C PRO A 31 7.13 10.78 -2.80
N VAL A 32 6.82 10.41 -4.04
CA VAL A 32 6.23 9.10 -4.34
C VAL A 32 7.22 7.96 -4.07
N SER A 33 8.41 7.98 -4.66
CA SER A 33 9.40 6.91 -4.53
C SER A 33 10.75 7.40 -4.01
N PHE A 34 11.24 8.51 -4.53
CA PHE A 34 12.56 9.05 -4.21
C PHE A 34 12.44 10.54 -3.86
N HIS A 35 13.38 11.04 -3.05
CA HIS A 35 13.42 12.47 -2.68
C HIS A 35 13.50 13.41 -3.88
N THR A 36 14.00 12.94 -5.00
CA THR A 36 14.11 13.70 -6.27
C THR A 36 12.85 13.65 -7.12
N ASP A 37 11.86 12.84 -6.79
CA ASP A 37 10.62 12.77 -7.54
C ASP A 37 9.83 14.08 -7.38
N LYS A 38 9.30 14.57 -8.51
CA LYS A 38 8.43 15.76 -8.54
C LYS A 38 7.01 15.41 -8.09
N GLU A 39 6.57 14.18 -8.35
CA GLU A 39 5.27 13.70 -7.92
C GLU A 39 5.23 13.56 -6.40
N ARG A 40 4.10 13.95 -5.83
CA ARG A 40 3.84 13.90 -4.39
C ARG A 40 2.68 12.95 -4.10
N GLN A 41 2.68 12.42 -2.89
CA GLN A 41 1.61 11.61 -2.33
C GLN A 41 1.40 11.95 -0.87
N LEU A 42 0.24 11.66 -0.34
CA LEU A 42 0.01 11.67 1.09
C LEU A 42 0.37 10.29 1.65
N VAL A 43 0.99 10.26 2.81
CA VAL A 43 1.37 9.03 3.50
C VAL A 43 0.97 9.06 4.96
N HIS A 44 0.70 7.88 5.52
CA HIS A 44 0.69 7.64 6.95
C HIS A 44 1.56 6.42 7.25
N VAL A 45 2.56 6.59 8.10
CA VAL A 45 3.50 5.52 8.46
C VAL A 45 3.09 4.93 9.80
N PHE A 46 2.79 3.63 9.83
CA PHE A 46 2.47 2.89 11.05
C PHE A 46 3.72 2.25 11.66
N TYR A 47 4.57 1.66 10.81
CA TYR A 47 5.85 1.04 11.18
C TYR A 47 6.96 1.49 10.24
N SER A 48 8.14 1.71 10.81
CA SER A 48 9.39 1.95 10.07
C SER A 48 10.54 1.28 10.79
N LYS A 49 11.34 0.46 10.07
CA LYS A 49 12.48 -0.30 10.60
C LYS A 49 12.12 -1.08 11.88
N SER A 50 11.00 -1.81 11.85
CA SER A 50 10.43 -2.58 12.94
C SER A 50 9.99 -1.78 14.18
N GLN A 51 10.02 -0.45 14.11
CA GLN A 51 9.54 0.42 15.18
C GLN A 51 8.13 0.91 14.87
N MET A 52 7.25 0.87 15.87
CA MET A 52 5.92 1.43 15.80
C MET A 52 5.99 2.96 15.80
N ILE A 53 5.47 3.60 14.76
CA ILE A 53 5.41 5.07 14.62
C ILE A 53 4.03 5.58 14.97
N SER A 54 2.98 4.84 14.60
CA SER A 54 1.59 5.20 14.87
C SER A 54 0.78 3.99 15.31
N PRO A 55 0.03 4.06 16.43
CA PRO A 55 -0.79 2.95 16.92
C PRO A 55 -2.12 2.78 16.16
N LEU A 56 -2.48 3.67 15.24
CA LEU A 56 -3.75 3.62 14.51
C LEU A 56 -3.97 2.31 13.74
N HIS A 57 -2.88 1.59 13.39
CA HIS A 57 -2.99 0.28 12.74
C HIS A 57 -3.65 -0.77 13.65
N ILE A 58 -3.44 -0.71 14.96
CA ILE A 58 -4.04 -1.66 15.91
C ILE A 58 -5.56 -1.52 15.87
N GLN A 59 -6.05 -0.29 15.86
CA GLN A 59 -7.48 -0.01 15.91
C GLN A 59 -8.21 -0.34 14.61
N TYR A 60 -7.59 -0.06 13.44
CA TYR A 60 -8.31 -0.08 12.17
C TYR A 60 -7.79 -1.11 11.18
N PHE A 61 -6.49 -1.45 11.19
CA PHE A 61 -5.85 -2.31 10.18
C PHE A 61 -5.47 -3.70 10.71
N ALA A 62 -5.77 -4.01 11.98
CA ALA A 62 -5.52 -5.33 12.58
C ALA A 62 -6.07 -6.50 11.74
N PRO A 63 -7.25 -6.45 11.10
CA PRO A 63 -7.75 -7.55 10.29
C PRO A 63 -6.81 -7.98 9.16
N ILE A 64 -6.11 -7.03 8.53
CA ILE A 64 -5.12 -7.33 7.49
C ILE A 64 -3.89 -8.00 8.12
N ILE A 65 -3.35 -7.41 9.18
CA ILE A 65 -2.13 -7.86 9.85
C ILE A 65 -2.29 -9.29 10.37
N ASN A 66 -3.40 -9.55 11.08
CA ASN A 66 -3.71 -10.87 11.63
C ASN A 66 -3.81 -11.94 10.54
N LYS A 67 -4.34 -11.58 9.37
CA LYS A 67 -4.50 -12.52 8.27
C LYS A 67 -3.23 -12.74 7.43
N LEU A 68 -2.27 -11.83 7.51
CA LEU A 68 -0.97 -11.98 6.85
C LEU A 68 -0.08 -13.05 7.52
N ASN A 69 -0.33 -13.36 8.79
CA ASN A 69 0.52 -14.24 9.59
C ASN A 69 1.99 -13.80 9.57
N ALA A 70 2.20 -12.49 9.82
CA ALA A 70 3.52 -11.89 9.86
C ALA A 70 4.21 -12.20 11.20
N LYS A 71 5.46 -12.67 11.16
CA LYS A 71 6.31 -12.82 12.34
C LYS A 71 6.72 -11.47 12.92
N SER A 72 7.11 -10.56 12.04
CA SER A 72 7.50 -9.19 12.38
C SER A 72 7.16 -8.24 11.24
N ILE A 73 6.83 -6.98 11.55
CA ILE A 73 6.57 -5.94 10.55
C ILE A 73 7.78 -5.02 10.49
N TRP A 74 8.44 -4.96 9.33
CA TRP A 74 9.53 -4.03 9.06
C TRP A 74 9.01 -2.62 8.76
N ARG A 75 8.06 -2.53 7.82
CA ARG A 75 7.42 -1.27 7.42
C ARG A 75 5.95 -1.49 7.12
N MET A 76 5.13 -0.57 7.57
CA MET A 76 3.73 -0.51 7.19
C MET A 76 3.37 0.94 6.90
N LYS A 77 2.96 1.21 5.66
CA LYS A 77 2.70 2.55 5.16
C LYS A 77 1.45 2.59 4.31
N LEU A 78 0.56 3.50 4.64
CA LEU A 78 -0.58 3.85 3.81
C LEU A 78 -0.16 4.98 2.86
N ASN A 79 -0.49 4.84 1.57
CA ASN A 79 -0.22 5.82 0.54
C ASN A 79 -1.53 6.26 -0.10
N CYS A 80 -1.68 7.55 -0.31
CA CYS A 80 -2.80 8.16 -1.03
C CYS A 80 -2.25 9.02 -2.17
N THR A 81 -2.63 8.70 -3.40
CA THR A 81 -2.36 9.53 -4.57
C THR A 81 -3.68 10.07 -5.12
N TRP A 82 -3.66 11.28 -5.63
CA TRP A 82 -4.81 11.91 -6.26
C TRP A 82 -4.85 11.65 -7.77
N LYS A 83 -6.00 11.94 -8.32
CA LYS A 83 -6.30 11.86 -9.75
C LYS A 83 -5.36 12.73 -10.58
N THR A 84 -4.96 12.22 -11.73
CA THR A 84 -4.18 12.95 -12.71
C THR A 84 -4.88 12.92 -14.08
N PRO A 85 -4.65 13.90 -14.98
CA PRO A 85 -5.29 13.92 -16.31
C PRO A 85 -4.95 12.70 -17.17
N LYS A 86 -3.80 12.07 -16.92
CA LYS A 86 -3.35 10.84 -17.58
C LYS A 86 -2.62 9.96 -16.57
N ILE A 87 -2.59 8.65 -16.80
CA ILE A 87 -1.84 7.72 -15.95
C ILE A 87 -0.34 8.01 -16.07
N ILE A 88 0.27 8.37 -14.94
CA ILE A 88 1.71 8.55 -14.78
C ILE A 88 2.29 7.26 -14.19
N LYS A 89 3.33 6.73 -14.82
CA LYS A 89 4.05 5.55 -14.35
C LYS A 89 5.25 6.00 -13.54
N HIS A 90 5.29 5.63 -12.26
CA HIS A 90 6.41 5.97 -11.39
C HIS A 90 7.64 5.08 -11.69
N LYS A 91 8.79 5.43 -11.13
CA LYS A 91 10.03 4.66 -11.28
C LYS A 91 9.93 3.29 -10.61
N PHE A 92 10.58 2.30 -11.21
CA PHE A 92 10.73 0.99 -10.60
C PHE A 92 11.65 1.08 -9.37
N HIS A 93 11.33 0.32 -8.35
CA HIS A 93 12.13 0.17 -7.13
C HIS A 93 11.95 -1.22 -6.52
N LYS A 94 12.80 -1.56 -5.59
CA LYS A 94 12.63 -2.66 -4.63
C LYS A 94 12.22 -2.06 -3.30
N ASP A 95 11.42 -2.77 -2.52
CA ASP A 95 11.08 -2.32 -1.15
C ASP A 95 12.26 -2.49 -0.20
N ILE A 96 12.82 -3.69 -0.16
CA ILE A 96 14.06 -4.05 0.54
C ILE A 96 14.79 -5.08 -0.31
N ASP A 97 16.09 -4.91 -0.49
CA ASP A 97 16.94 -5.88 -1.18
C ASP A 97 17.45 -6.93 -0.17
N ASN A 98 16.52 -7.71 0.37
CA ASN A 98 16.80 -8.77 1.34
C ASN A 98 15.76 -9.91 1.15
N PRO A 99 16.22 -11.13 0.84
CA PRO A 99 15.34 -12.29 0.55
C PRO A 99 14.50 -12.75 1.75
N GLY A 100 14.84 -12.35 2.98
CA GLY A 100 14.06 -12.69 4.19
C GLY A 100 12.73 -11.95 4.31
N TYR A 101 12.52 -10.89 3.49
CA TYR A 101 11.33 -10.05 3.59
C TYR A 101 10.32 -10.31 2.46
N THR A 102 9.07 -10.13 2.82
CA THR A 102 7.90 -10.19 1.92
C THR A 102 7.22 -8.84 1.88
N SER A 103 6.87 -8.38 0.68
CA SER A 103 6.00 -7.23 0.48
C SER A 103 4.57 -7.66 0.18
N SER A 104 3.62 -6.98 0.80
CA SER A 104 2.20 -7.08 0.47
C SER A 104 1.63 -5.70 0.19
N ILE A 105 0.87 -5.59 -0.89
CA ILE A 105 0.13 -4.39 -1.27
C ILE A 105 -1.35 -4.70 -1.19
N PHE A 106 -2.06 -3.98 -0.33
CA PHE A 106 -3.51 -4.09 -0.18
C PHE A 106 -4.18 -2.83 -0.74
N TYR A 107 -5.15 -3.03 -1.65
CA TYR A 107 -5.88 -1.94 -2.27
C TYR A 107 -7.16 -1.66 -1.50
N LEU A 108 -7.30 -0.44 -0.97
CA LEU A 108 -8.47 -0.03 -0.19
C LEU A 108 -9.64 0.40 -1.07
N ASN A 109 -9.38 0.84 -2.30
CA ASN A 109 -10.42 1.24 -3.24
C ASN A 109 -10.12 0.79 -4.67
N THR A 110 -11.16 0.76 -5.49
CA THR A 110 -11.07 0.42 -6.92
C THR A 110 -10.83 1.67 -7.75
N ASN A 111 -9.89 1.59 -8.69
CA ASN A 111 -9.61 2.61 -9.70
C ASN A 111 -8.78 2.00 -10.85
N ASN A 112 -8.57 2.74 -11.94
CA ASN A 112 -7.80 2.28 -13.10
C ASN A 112 -6.28 2.35 -12.91
N GLY A 113 -5.78 2.84 -11.78
CA GLY A 113 -4.39 2.74 -11.40
C GLY A 113 -3.97 1.30 -11.11
N TYR A 114 -2.68 1.02 -11.16
CA TYR A 114 -2.17 -0.34 -11.01
C TYR A 114 -0.75 -0.36 -10.41
N THR A 115 -0.36 -1.52 -9.91
CA THR A 115 1.03 -1.82 -9.57
C THR A 115 1.65 -2.57 -10.73
N ARG A 116 2.81 -2.09 -11.19
CA ARG A 116 3.58 -2.64 -12.31
C ARG A 116 4.65 -3.58 -11.78
N PHE A 117 4.73 -4.74 -12.41
CA PHE A 117 5.85 -5.68 -12.31
C PHE A 117 6.48 -5.83 -13.69
N LYS A 118 7.62 -6.51 -13.79
CA LYS A 118 8.32 -6.70 -15.08
C LYS A 118 7.40 -7.32 -16.14
N ASP A 119 6.65 -8.35 -15.76
CA ASP A 119 5.90 -9.19 -16.69
C ASP A 119 4.39 -8.94 -16.65
N LYS A 120 3.88 -8.17 -15.69
CA LYS A 120 2.44 -7.93 -15.52
C LYS A 120 2.10 -6.69 -14.72
N ASN A 121 0.86 -6.25 -14.87
CA ASN A 121 0.24 -5.20 -14.07
C ASN A 121 -0.85 -5.79 -13.18
N VAL A 122 -0.95 -5.32 -11.95
CA VAL A 122 -2.03 -5.66 -11.00
C VAL A 122 -2.89 -4.42 -10.78
N LYS A 123 -4.12 -4.45 -11.30
CA LYS A 123 -5.08 -3.34 -11.16
C LYS A 123 -5.49 -3.13 -9.71
N SER A 124 -5.68 -1.87 -9.34
CA SER A 124 -6.28 -1.49 -8.05
C SER A 124 -7.75 -1.92 -8.02
N GLU A 125 -8.06 -2.87 -7.17
CA GLU A 125 -9.42 -3.38 -6.94
C GLU A 125 -9.60 -3.50 -5.42
N GLN A 126 -10.65 -2.91 -4.91
CA GLN A 126 -10.91 -2.91 -3.46
C GLN A 126 -10.83 -4.32 -2.88
N ASN A 127 -10.23 -4.45 -1.70
CA ASN A 127 -10.10 -5.72 -0.98
C ASN A 127 -9.25 -6.78 -1.71
N LYS A 128 -8.35 -6.34 -2.59
CA LYS A 128 -7.34 -7.20 -3.23
C LYS A 128 -6.01 -7.04 -2.53
N LEU A 129 -5.35 -8.16 -2.27
CA LEU A 129 -3.97 -8.23 -1.78
C LEU A 129 -3.07 -8.84 -2.85
N VAL A 130 -1.92 -8.23 -3.09
CA VAL A 130 -0.82 -8.85 -3.85
C VAL A 130 0.39 -9.00 -2.95
N THR A 131 0.99 -10.20 -2.92
CA THR A 131 2.14 -10.55 -2.09
C THR A 131 3.28 -11.08 -2.95
N PHE A 132 4.50 -10.61 -2.70
CA PHE A 132 5.70 -10.93 -3.46
C PHE A 132 6.97 -10.76 -2.60
N PRO A 133 8.12 -11.38 -2.96
CA PRO A 133 9.40 -11.09 -2.30
C PRO A 133 9.75 -9.61 -2.41
N SER A 134 10.21 -8.98 -1.31
CA SER A 134 10.44 -7.54 -1.25
C SER A 134 11.54 -7.03 -2.18
N GLU A 135 12.40 -7.92 -2.67
CA GLU A 135 13.44 -7.65 -3.67
C GLU A 135 12.94 -7.58 -5.12
N VAL A 136 11.65 -7.88 -5.36
CA VAL A 136 11.06 -7.82 -6.71
C VAL A 136 10.88 -6.39 -7.16
N TRP A 137 11.42 -6.06 -8.35
CA TRP A 137 11.24 -4.77 -8.97
C TRP A 137 9.77 -4.51 -9.30
N HIS A 138 9.24 -3.41 -8.77
CA HIS A 138 7.87 -3.00 -9.00
C HIS A 138 7.75 -1.47 -8.97
N SER A 139 6.63 -0.95 -9.43
CA SER A 139 6.30 0.46 -9.33
C SER A 139 4.80 0.70 -9.27
N SER A 140 4.40 1.85 -8.78
CA SER A 140 3.01 2.30 -8.80
C SER A 140 2.71 3.16 -10.03
N THR A 141 1.43 3.47 -10.21
CA THR A 141 0.94 4.48 -11.16
C THR A 141 -0.01 5.42 -10.47
N THR A 142 -0.26 6.58 -11.09
CA THR A 142 -1.46 7.38 -10.80
C THR A 142 -2.70 6.71 -11.41
N HIS A 143 -3.83 7.36 -11.34
CA HIS A 143 -5.13 6.95 -11.88
C HIS A 143 -5.88 8.16 -12.44
N THR A 144 -6.98 7.93 -13.19
CA THR A 144 -7.72 8.99 -13.87
C THR A 144 -9.23 8.98 -13.59
N ASP A 145 -9.75 7.95 -12.93
CA ASP A 145 -11.17 7.63 -12.80
C ASP A 145 -11.73 7.66 -11.36
N SER A 146 -10.92 8.11 -10.41
CA SER A 146 -11.30 8.23 -9.00
C SER A 146 -10.61 9.45 -8.40
N ASP A 147 -11.13 10.06 -7.35
CA ASP A 147 -10.51 11.24 -6.73
C ASP A 147 -9.19 10.90 -6.04
N PHE A 148 -9.09 9.69 -5.50
CA PHE A 148 -7.90 9.20 -4.83
C PHE A 148 -7.68 7.71 -5.06
N ARG A 149 -6.44 7.27 -4.88
CA ARG A 149 -6.02 5.87 -4.84
C ARG A 149 -5.34 5.60 -3.49
N LEU A 150 -5.94 4.72 -2.70
CA LEU A 150 -5.47 4.32 -1.37
C LEU A 150 -4.87 2.91 -1.41
N VAL A 151 -3.62 2.81 -0.97
CA VAL A 151 -2.84 1.57 -1.00
C VAL A 151 -2.07 1.42 0.30
N LEU A 152 -2.25 0.28 0.97
CA LEU A 152 -1.46 -0.11 2.13
C LEU A 152 -0.31 -1.02 1.68
N ASN A 153 0.93 -0.56 1.89
CA ASN A 153 2.15 -1.34 1.66
C ASN A 153 2.68 -1.86 2.99
N ILE A 154 2.90 -3.17 3.07
CA ILE A 154 3.39 -3.86 4.28
C ILE A 154 4.61 -4.69 3.89
N ILE A 155 5.74 -4.49 4.58
CA ILE A 155 6.95 -5.28 4.46
C ILE A 155 7.13 -6.02 5.78
N TYR A 156 7.28 -7.33 5.71
CA TYR A 156 7.29 -8.19 6.88
C TYR A 156 8.07 -9.47 6.67
N GLU A 157 8.51 -10.09 7.76
CA GLU A 157 8.98 -11.47 7.79
C GLU A 157 7.79 -12.41 7.93
N LYS A 158 7.79 -13.51 7.18
CA LYS A 158 6.81 -14.59 7.37
C LYS A 158 7.20 -15.47 8.55
N VAL A 159 6.18 -16.09 9.17
CA VAL A 159 6.37 -17.21 10.08
C VAL A 159 6.89 -18.43 9.31
#